data_167f077fdedf06ce877f6054b7a93ebe
#
_entry.id   167f077fdedf06ce877f6054b7a93ebe
#
_cell.length_a   1.000
_cell.length_b   1.000
_cell.length_c   1.000
_cell.angle_alpha   90.00
_cell.angle_beta   90.00
_cell.angle_gamma   90.00
#
_symmetry.space_group_name_H-M   'P 1'
#
loop_
_entity.id
_entity.type
_entity.pdbx_description
1 polymer ?
#
loop_
_entity_poly.entity_id
_entity_poly.type
_entity_poly.pdbx_seq_one_letter_code
_entity_poly.pdbx_strand_id
1 'polypeptide(L)'
;MIAVRQDKVGKRYALHKLAKFATKSPDCGYVNGLELDSRKILPGNAFVAIKGLRKNGLNYIEEAVARGASAVLAEPSPNNPISTKIPFIEIPNLKEQLGAIAATFYDHPSRNMHIVGVTGTNGKTTTTGLIGQFASITKRPSGVIGTLGSFPKNDLKFGMNNTTPDAITIQSTLADWRDL
;
A
#
# COMPACT_ATOMS: atom_id res chain seq x y z
N MET A 1 -22.64 3.39 17.13
CA MET A 1 -22.08 2.01 17.09
C MET A 1 -21.77 1.72 15.63
N ILE A 2 -20.53 1.93 15.18
CA ILE A 2 -20.12 1.70 13.80
C ILE A 2 -19.66 0.25 13.74
N ALA A 3 -20.39 -0.57 12.99
CA ALA A 3 -20.04 -1.98 12.79
C ALA A 3 -18.64 -2.07 12.18
N VAL A 4 -17.70 -2.65 12.91
CA VAL A 4 -16.41 -3.10 12.39
C VAL A 4 -16.73 -4.23 11.42
N ARG A 5 -16.65 -3.96 10.13
CA ARG A 5 -16.65 -5.03 9.13
C ARG A 5 -15.38 -5.86 9.34
N GLN A 6 -15.53 -6.97 10.02
CA GLN A 6 -14.53 -8.03 10.15
C GLN A 6 -14.45 -8.69 8.80
N ASP A 7 -14.35 -8.65 7.78
CA ASP A 7 -14.20 -9.49 6.58
C ASP A 7 -13.86 -8.67 5.34
N LYS A 8 -12.57 -8.32 5.21
CA LYS A 8 -12.00 -8.04 3.89
C LYS A 8 -11.61 -9.35 3.16
N VAL A 9 -12.34 -10.40 3.39
CA VAL A 9 -12.26 -11.60 2.56
C VAL A 9 -13.01 -11.28 1.28
N GLY A 10 -12.29 -10.97 0.19
CA GLY A 10 -12.90 -11.00 -1.12
C GLY A 10 -12.52 -9.94 -2.13
N LYS A 11 -11.92 -8.79 -1.78
CA LYS A 11 -11.53 -7.85 -2.82
C LYS A 11 -10.24 -8.33 -3.47
N ARG A 12 -10.35 -8.75 -4.75
CA ARG A 12 -9.21 -9.20 -5.55
C ARG A 12 -8.85 -8.16 -6.58
N TYR A 13 -7.58 -7.87 -6.70
CA TYR A 13 -7.04 -6.95 -7.67
C TYR A 13 -6.30 -7.70 -8.77
N ALA A 14 -6.64 -7.38 -10.01
CA ALA A 14 -6.05 -8.05 -11.16
C ALA A 14 -4.62 -7.52 -11.40
N LEU A 15 -3.66 -8.42 -11.52
CA LEU A 15 -2.26 -8.09 -11.76
C LEU A 15 -2.03 -7.43 -13.12
N HIS A 16 -2.86 -7.69 -14.13
CA HIS A 16 -2.75 -7.05 -15.45
C HIS A 16 -2.87 -5.51 -15.39
N LYS A 17 -3.48 -4.94 -14.34
CA LYS A 17 -3.50 -3.48 -14.13
C LYS A 17 -2.09 -2.88 -13.99
N LEU A 18 -1.13 -3.69 -13.62
CA LEU A 18 0.27 -3.28 -13.49
C LEU A 18 1.09 -3.45 -14.78
N ALA A 19 0.49 -3.96 -15.86
CA ALA A 19 1.16 -4.22 -17.13
C ALA A 19 1.91 -2.98 -17.67
N LYS A 20 1.36 -1.78 -17.51
CA LYS A 20 2.00 -0.53 -17.96
C LYS A 20 3.31 -0.19 -17.24
N PHE A 21 3.57 -0.80 -16.08
CA PHE A 21 4.80 -0.62 -15.31
C PHE A 21 5.80 -1.75 -15.52
N ALA A 22 5.33 -2.92 -15.95
CA ALA A 22 6.12 -4.13 -16.06
C ALA A 22 6.89 -4.22 -17.38
N THR A 23 8.05 -4.87 -17.36
CA THR A 23 8.83 -5.18 -18.59
C THR A 23 8.11 -6.16 -19.51
N LYS A 24 7.33 -7.07 -18.91
CA LYS A 24 6.43 -7.99 -19.62
C LYS A 24 5.07 -7.93 -18.96
N SER A 25 4.01 -8.05 -19.76
CA SER A 25 2.65 -8.11 -19.20
C SER A 25 2.56 -9.29 -18.24
N PRO A 26 2.13 -9.06 -16.99
CA PRO A 26 1.94 -10.16 -16.05
C PRO A 26 0.84 -11.09 -16.55
N ASP A 27 1.05 -12.40 -16.40
CA ASP A 27 0.04 -13.40 -16.68
C ASP A 27 -1.21 -13.14 -15.80
N CYS A 28 -2.35 -13.63 -16.27
CA CYS A 28 -3.62 -13.46 -15.58
C CYS A 28 -3.53 -13.99 -14.15
N GLY A 29 -3.66 -13.09 -13.17
CA GLY A 29 -3.65 -13.44 -11.76
C GLY A 29 -4.34 -12.36 -10.94
N TYR A 30 -4.77 -12.74 -9.74
CA TYR A 30 -5.38 -11.83 -8.78
C TYR A 30 -4.64 -11.92 -7.46
N VAL A 31 -4.52 -10.77 -6.80
CA VAL A 31 -3.94 -10.67 -5.46
C VAL A 31 -4.88 -9.87 -4.55
N ASN A 32 -4.79 -10.10 -3.24
CA ASN A 32 -5.67 -9.46 -2.26
C ASN A 32 -5.15 -8.08 -1.84
N GLY A 33 -3.87 -7.80 -2.00
CA GLY A 33 -3.21 -6.54 -1.62
C GLY A 33 -1.75 -6.55 -1.97
N LEU A 34 -1.08 -5.41 -1.76
CA LEU A 34 0.36 -5.25 -1.85
C LEU A 34 0.96 -5.15 -0.44
N GLU A 35 2.15 -5.71 -0.22
CA GLU A 35 2.85 -5.63 1.06
C GLU A 35 4.37 -5.53 0.84
N LEU A 36 5.02 -4.62 1.59
CA LEU A 36 6.47 -4.39 1.57
C LEU A 36 7.24 -5.21 2.59
N ASP A 37 6.60 -5.59 3.69
CA ASP A 37 7.23 -6.34 4.79
C ASP A 37 6.87 -7.82 4.68
N SER A 38 7.85 -8.68 4.35
CA SER A 38 7.65 -10.13 4.23
C SER A 38 6.96 -10.76 5.44
N ARG A 39 7.19 -10.19 6.63
CA ARG A 39 6.62 -10.67 7.91
C ARG A 39 5.13 -10.37 8.04
N LYS A 40 4.62 -9.38 7.29
CA LYS A 40 3.21 -8.94 7.30
C LYS A 40 2.41 -9.50 6.12
N ILE A 41 3.01 -10.33 5.30
CA ILE A 41 2.31 -11.00 4.20
C ILE A 41 1.14 -11.80 4.76
N LEU A 42 -0.02 -11.55 4.17
CA LEU A 42 -1.22 -12.37 4.34
C LEU A 42 -1.41 -13.24 3.09
N PRO A 43 -2.01 -14.44 3.23
CA PRO A 43 -2.27 -15.30 2.08
C PRO A 43 -3.00 -14.57 0.95
N GLY A 44 -2.47 -14.68 -0.26
CA GLY A 44 -3.02 -14.01 -1.43
C GLY A 44 -2.48 -12.60 -1.70
N ASN A 45 -1.62 -12.03 -0.83
CA ASN A 45 -0.95 -10.75 -1.11
C ASN A 45 0.15 -10.89 -2.16
N ALA A 46 0.44 -9.80 -2.87
CA ALA A 46 1.68 -9.66 -3.63
C ALA A 46 2.76 -9.02 -2.74
N PHE A 47 3.93 -9.63 -2.72
CA PHE A 47 5.11 -9.09 -2.06
C PHE A 47 5.83 -8.10 -2.97
N VAL A 48 6.11 -6.89 -2.48
CA VAL A 48 6.82 -5.85 -3.21
C VAL A 48 8.26 -5.77 -2.70
N ALA A 49 9.17 -6.42 -3.44
CA ALA A 49 10.58 -6.59 -3.06
C ALA A 49 11.42 -5.39 -3.49
N ILE A 50 11.50 -4.36 -2.65
CA ILE A 50 12.29 -3.15 -2.91
C ILE A 50 13.68 -3.27 -2.31
N LYS A 51 14.68 -2.78 -3.03
CA LYS A 51 16.03 -2.56 -2.49
C LYS A 51 16.04 -1.29 -1.63
N GLY A 52 16.05 -1.46 -0.31
CA GLY A 52 16.20 -0.38 0.64
C GLY A 52 17.66 -0.02 0.93
N LEU A 53 17.88 1.02 1.74
CA LEU A 53 19.22 1.47 2.14
C LEU A 53 19.99 0.41 2.96
N ARG A 54 19.31 -0.35 3.81
CA ARG A 54 19.92 -1.33 4.73
C ARG A 54 19.55 -2.77 4.42
N LYS A 55 18.48 -3.01 3.69
CA LYS A 55 17.96 -4.34 3.40
C LYS A 55 17.57 -4.44 1.92
N ASN A 56 17.81 -5.60 1.33
CA ASN A 56 17.36 -5.91 -0.02
C ASN A 56 16.12 -6.79 0.06
N GLY A 57 14.99 -6.31 -0.45
CA GLY A 57 13.72 -7.05 -0.45
C GLY A 57 13.80 -8.41 -1.15
N LEU A 58 14.68 -8.56 -2.13
CA LEU A 58 14.89 -9.81 -2.84
C LEU A 58 15.28 -10.97 -1.91
N ASN A 59 16.00 -10.68 -0.82
CA ASN A 59 16.44 -11.70 0.14
C ASN A 59 15.29 -12.27 0.98
N TYR A 60 14.10 -11.70 0.90
CA TYR A 60 12.93 -12.07 1.70
C TYR A 60 11.81 -12.71 0.86
N ILE A 61 12.07 -13.00 -0.41
CA ILE A 61 11.08 -13.60 -1.32
C ILE A 61 10.63 -14.97 -0.82
N GLU A 62 11.57 -15.82 -0.40
CA GLU A 62 11.26 -17.16 0.12
C GLU A 62 10.39 -17.09 1.37
N GLU A 63 10.69 -16.16 2.29
CA GLU A 63 9.87 -15.93 3.48
C GLU A 63 8.45 -15.46 3.11
N ALA A 64 8.34 -14.54 2.15
CA ALA A 64 7.05 -14.04 1.68
C ALA A 64 6.22 -15.16 1.04
N VAL A 65 6.85 -16.01 0.21
CA VAL A 65 6.21 -17.18 -0.40
C VAL A 65 5.74 -18.18 0.65
N ALA A 66 6.59 -18.47 1.64
CA ALA A 66 6.24 -19.39 2.73
C ALA A 66 5.05 -18.86 3.57
N ARG A 67 4.84 -17.54 3.62
CA ARG A 67 3.70 -16.89 4.28
C ARG A 67 2.45 -16.78 3.39
N GLY A 68 2.51 -17.26 2.15
CA GLY A 68 1.38 -17.30 1.25
C GLY A 68 1.28 -16.10 0.30
N ALA A 69 2.40 -15.43 -0.01
CA ALA A 69 2.42 -14.50 -1.13
C ALA A 69 2.01 -15.23 -2.42
N SER A 70 1.16 -14.61 -3.22
CA SER A 70 0.69 -15.16 -4.49
C SER A 70 1.29 -14.50 -5.72
N ALA A 71 2.09 -13.45 -5.54
CA ALA A 71 2.92 -12.83 -6.57
C ALA A 71 4.08 -12.06 -5.93
N VAL A 72 5.12 -11.79 -6.72
CA VAL A 72 6.25 -10.93 -6.35
C VAL A 72 6.39 -9.82 -7.39
N LEU A 73 6.55 -8.58 -6.93
CA LEU A 73 6.94 -7.43 -7.73
C LEU A 73 8.37 -7.06 -7.33
N ALA A 74 9.27 -6.96 -8.31
CA ALA A 74 10.66 -6.56 -8.04
C ALA A 74 11.28 -5.82 -9.24
N GLU A 75 12.41 -5.18 -9.02
CA GLU A 75 13.21 -4.64 -10.10
C GLU A 75 13.88 -5.75 -10.91
N PRO A 76 14.08 -5.55 -12.24
CA PRO A 76 14.82 -6.50 -13.07
C PRO A 76 16.20 -6.79 -12.47
N SER A 77 16.58 -8.06 -12.41
CA SER A 77 17.90 -8.51 -11.91
C SER A 77 18.58 -9.43 -12.94
N PRO A 78 19.18 -8.86 -14.01
CA PRO A 78 19.73 -9.65 -15.12
C PRO A 78 20.82 -10.63 -14.69
N ASN A 79 21.61 -10.27 -13.68
CA ASN A 79 22.75 -11.06 -13.18
C ASN A 79 22.35 -12.12 -12.14
N ASN A 80 21.12 -12.10 -11.67
CA ASN A 80 20.63 -13.07 -10.69
C ASN A 80 19.14 -13.35 -10.95
N PRO A 81 18.82 -14.20 -11.95
CA PRO A 81 17.44 -14.53 -12.27
C PRO A 81 16.77 -15.16 -11.06
N ILE A 82 15.68 -14.57 -10.64
CA ILE A 82 14.92 -15.03 -9.48
C ILE A 82 13.93 -16.09 -9.97
N SER A 83 14.12 -17.31 -9.51
CA SER A 83 13.18 -18.41 -9.78
C SER A 83 12.19 -18.50 -8.62
N THR A 84 10.92 -18.29 -8.90
CA THR A 84 9.84 -18.46 -7.92
C THR A 84 8.77 -19.38 -8.49
N LYS A 85 8.04 -20.06 -7.61
CA LYS A 85 6.88 -20.89 -7.99
C LYS A 85 5.61 -20.07 -8.22
N ILE A 86 5.67 -18.78 -7.96
CA ILE A 86 4.55 -17.84 -8.07
C ILE A 86 4.89 -16.78 -9.12
N PRO A 87 3.89 -16.08 -9.69
CA PRO A 87 4.10 -15.00 -10.66
C PRO A 87 5.12 -13.97 -10.18
N PHE A 88 6.11 -13.69 -11.04
CA PHE A 88 7.15 -12.70 -10.81
C PHE A 88 7.01 -11.57 -11.82
N ILE A 89 6.81 -10.35 -11.34
CA ILE A 89 6.57 -9.17 -12.16
C ILE A 89 7.76 -8.24 -12.02
N GLU A 90 8.48 -8.07 -13.12
CA GLU A 90 9.62 -7.16 -13.20
C GLU A 90 9.16 -5.76 -13.52
N ILE A 91 9.45 -4.81 -12.63
CA ILE A 91 9.09 -3.41 -12.78
C ILE A 91 10.36 -2.55 -12.65
N PRO A 92 10.82 -1.92 -13.74
CA PRO A 92 11.95 -0.99 -13.69
C PRO A 92 11.64 0.19 -12.77
N ASN A 93 12.63 0.67 -12.02
CA ASN A 93 12.50 1.79 -11.08
C ASN A 93 11.29 1.62 -10.14
N LEU A 94 11.10 0.40 -9.62
CA LEU A 94 9.96 0.03 -8.79
C LEU A 94 9.78 0.97 -7.59
N LYS A 95 10.88 1.36 -6.97
CA LYS A 95 10.87 2.24 -5.80
C LYS A 95 10.30 3.63 -6.11
N GLU A 96 10.75 4.24 -7.21
CA GLU A 96 10.31 5.57 -7.65
C GLU A 96 8.85 5.54 -8.12
N GLN A 97 8.43 4.43 -8.70
CA GLN A 97 7.08 4.24 -9.22
C GLN A 97 6.07 3.71 -8.19
N LEU A 98 6.50 3.40 -6.96
CA LEU A 98 5.67 2.74 -5.95
C LEU A 98 4.34 3.46 -5.71
N GLY A 99 4.35 4.79 -5.65
CA GLY A 99 3.15 5.59 -5.46
C GLY A 99 2.15 5.44 -6.61
N ALA A 100 2.64 5.47 -7.85
CA ALA A 100 1.82 5.30 -9.06
C ALA A 100 1.28 3.86 -9.20
N ILE A 101 2.11 2.88 -8.84
CA ILE A 101 1.76 1.46 -8.82
C ILE A 101 0.64 1.23 -7.80
N ALA A 102 0.82 1.69 -6.56
CA ALA A 102 -0.17 1.56 -5.51
C ALA A 102 -1.48 2.28 -5.87
N ALA A 103 -1.41 3.52 -6.39
CA ALA A 103 -2.59 4.25 -6.84
C ALA A 103 -3.36 3.48 -7.93
N THR A 104 -2.65 2.96 -8.94
CA THR A 104 -3.28 2.16 -10.01
C THR A 104 -3.87 0.86 -9.49
N PHE A 105 -3.14 0.18 -8.61
CA PHE A 105 -3.59 -1.08 -8.02
C PHE A 105 -4.89 -0.92 -7.24
N TYR A 106 -5.01 0.16 -6.44
CA TYR A 106 -6.19 0.46 -5.64
C TYR A 106 -7.24 1.32 -6.36
N ASP A 107 -7.18 1.42 -7.70
CA ASP A 107 -8.15 2.15 -8.52
C ASP A 107 -8.22 3.65 -8.20
N HIS A 108 -7.06 4.28 -8.02
CA HIS A 108 -6.90 5.73 -7.81
C HIS A 108 -7.86 6.32 -6.76
N PRO A 109 -7.84 5.86 -5.52
CA PRO A 109 -8.85 6.22 -4.52
C PRO A 109 -8.92 7.73 -4.26
N SER A 110 -7.82 8.46 -4.42
CA SER A 110 -7.75 9.90 -4.19
C SER A 110 -8.47 10.75 -5.24
N ARG A 111 -8.87 10.20 -6.40
CA ARG A 111 -9.52 10.98 -7.48
C ARG A 111 -10.85 11.60 -7.05
N ASN A 112 -11.54 10.96 -6.12
CA ASN A 112 -12.85 11.41 -5.62
C ASN A 112 -12.75 12.01 -4.21
N MET A 113 -11.56 12.43 -3.78
CA MET A 113 -11.30 13.00 -2.47
C MET A 113 -10.55 14.32 -2.58
N HIS A 114 -10.83 15.25 -1.66
CA HIS A 114 -9.99 16.41 -1.46
C HIS A 114 -8.82 16.03 -0.55
N ILE A 115 -7.61 16.01 -1.09
CA ILE A 115 -6.41 15.63 -0.35
C ILE A 115 -5.67 16.90 0.06
N VAL A 116 -5.44 17.05 1.37
CA VAL A 116 -4.65 18.14 1.94
C VAL A 116 -3.37 17.56 2.54
N GLY A 117 -2.22 17.92 1.99
CA GLY A 117 -0.90 17.57 2.52
C GLY A 117 -0.36 18.68 3.41
N VAL A 118 0.06 18.33 4.65
CA VAL A 118 0.70 19.26 5.59
C VAL A 118 2.13 18.85 5.82
N THR A 119 3.08 19.72 5.48
CA THR A 119 4.52 19.53 5.72
C THR A 119 5.07 20.60 6.62
N GLY A 120 6.24 20.37 7.20
CA GLY A 120 6.93 21.32 8.10
C GLY A 120 7.67 20.60 9.21
N THR A 121 8.51 21.32 9.94
CA THR A 121 9.26 20.80 11.09
C THR A 121 8.36 20.58 12.30
N ASN A 122 7.44 21.52 12.57
CA ASN A 122 6.51 21.49 13.70
C ASN A 122 5.05 21.72 13.24
N GLY A 123 4.09 21.42 14.10
CA GLY A 123 2.67 21.75 13.90
C GLY A 123 1.90 20.82 12.95
N LYS A 124 2.53 19.89 12.25
CA LYS A 124 1.86 18.99 11.29
C LYS A 124 0.64 18.28 11.90
N THR A 125 0.84 17.60 13.00
CA THR A 125 -0.22 16.84 13.70
C THR A 125 -1.35 17.74 14.18
N THR A 126 -1.01 18.91 14.74
CA THR A 126 -2.01 19.89 15.21
C THR A 126 -2.83 20.42 14.04
N THR A 127 -2.16 20.83 12.95
CA THR A 127 -2.84 21.40 11.78
C THR A 127 -3.76 20.38 11.11
N THR A 128 -3.28 19.14 10.90
CA THR A 128 -4.12 18.08 10.33
C THR A 128 -5.30 17.72 11.24
N GLY A 129 -5.08 17.70 12.55
CA GLY A 129 -6.14 17.49 13.54
C GLY A 129 -7.22 18.58 13.50
N LEU A 130 -6.82 19.87 13.44
CA LEU A 130 -7.75 20.99 13.34
C LEU A 130 -8.55 20.94 12.02
N ILE A 131 -7.92 20.64 10.90
CA ILE A 131 -8.61 20.47 9.60
C ILE A 131 -9.65 19.34 9.70
N GLY A 132 -9.29 18.20 10.29
CA GLY A 132 -10.20 17.08 10.50
C GLY A 132 -11.40 17.43 11.41
N GLN A 133 -11.16 18.17 12.50
CA GLN A 133 -12.21 18.67 13.39
C GLN A 133 -13.15 19.63 12.65
N PHE A 134 -12.60 20.58 11.89
CA PHE A 134 -13.39 21.52 11.10
C PHE A 134 -14.28 20.82 10.07
N ALA A 135 -13.73 19.83 9.37
CA ALA A 135 -14.51 19.02 8.44
C ALA A 135 -15.65 18.27 9.16
N SER A 136 -15.39 17.74 10.35
CA SER A 136 -16.40 17.07 11.19
C SER A 136 -17.53 18.02 11.60
N ILE A 137 -17.19 19.24 12.05
CA ILE A 137 -18.19 20.26 12.41
C ILE A 137 -19.07 20.60 11.21
N THR A 138 -18.49 20.67 10.01
CA THR A 138 -19.23 20.94 8.77
C THR A 138 -19.94 19.70 8.20
N LYS A 139 -19.98 18.59 8.96
CA LYS A 139 -20.58 17.30 8.57
C LYS A 139 -20.03 16.73 7.26
N ARG A 140 -18.80 17.06 6.91
CA ARG A 140 -18.11 16.47 5.76
C ARG A 140 -17.35 15.20 6.19
N PRO A 141 -17.58 14.06 5.54
CA PRO A 141 -16.78 12.87 5.79
C PRO A 141 -15.30 13.21 5.60
N SER A 142 -14.48 12.93 6.59
CA SER A 142 -13.06 13.26 6.55
C SER A 142 -12.23 12.21 7.27
N GLY A 143 -10.97 12.11 6.87
CA GLY A 143 -9.98 11.26 7.52
C GLY A 143 -8.64 11.98 7.66
N VAL A 144 -7.88 11.60 8.67
CA VAL A 144 -6.54 12.13 8.94
C VAL A 144 -5.57 10.97 9.02
N ILE A 145 -4.44 11.10 8.33
CA ILE A 145 -3.31 10.16 8.40
C ILE A 145 -2.10 10.91 8.94
N GLY A 146 -1.49 10.41 9.99
CA GLY A 146 -0.33 11.06 10.60
C GLY A 146 0.30 10.25 11.73
N THR A 147 1.12 10.90 12.55
CA THR A 147 1.86 10.29 13.67
C THR A 147 0.96 9.53 14.66
N LEU A 148 -0.27 10.01 14.85
CA LEU A 148 -1.25 9.39 15.74
C LEU A 148 -2.05 8.25 15.10
N GLY A 149 -1.68 7.83 13.89
CA GLY A 149 -2.38 6.80 13.12
C GLY A 149 -3.34 7.39 12.09
N SER A 150 -4.41 6.66 11.79
CA SER A 150 -5.44 7.07 10.85
C SER A 150 -6.80 7.16 11.55
N PHE A 151 -7.51 8.28 11.33
CA PHE A 151 -8.88 8.49 11.78
C PHE A 151 -9.80 8.58 10.55
N PRO A 152 -11.04 8.03 10.51
CA PRO A 152 -11.85 7.54 11.64
C PRO A 152 -11.55 6.11 12.11
N LYS A 153 -10.71 5.37 11.41
CA LYS A 153 -10.32 4.01 11.82
C LYS A 153 -8.98 4.07 12.55
N ASN A 154 -9.01 3.82 13.86
CA ASN A 154 -7.82 3.54 14.68
C ASN A 154 -7.18 2.18 14.34
N ASP A 155 -7.30 1.69 13.13
CA ASP A 155 -6.47 0.59 12.67
C ASP A 155 -5.04 1.13 12.57
N LEU A 156 -4.31 1.02 13.67
CA LEU A 156 -2.88 1.27 13.81
C LEU A 156 -2.08 0.31 12.90
N LYS A 157 -2.35 0.37 11.60
CA LYS A 157 -1.51 -0.27 10.58
C LYS A 157 -0.16 0.42 10.45
N PHE A 158 -0.03 1.59 11.09
CA PHE A 158 1.19 2.37 11.08
C PHE A 158 2.02 1.99 12.30
N GLY A 159 3.16 1.39 12.07
CA GLY A 159 4.14 1.23 13.13
C GLY A 159 4.46 2.60 13.73
N MET A 160 4.55 2.70 15.04
CA MET A 160 4.75 3.95 15.82
C MET A 160 5.99 4.78 15.42
N ASN A 161 6.76 4.36 14.42
CA ASN A 161 8.05 4.97 14.08
C ASN A 161 8.03 5.89 12.84
N ASN A 162 6.95 5.95 12.08
CA ASN A 162 6.90 6.77 10.86
C ASN A 162 5.74 7.76 10.89
N THR A 163 6.06 9.05 10.82
CA THR A 163 5.06 10.13 10.72
C THR A 163 4.23 10.02 9.44
N THR A 164 4.82 9.50 8.37
CA THR A 164 4.17 9.29 7.07
C THR A 164 4.28 7.81 6.72
N PRO A 165 3.18 7.12 6.48
CA PRO A 165 3.19 5.74 6.01
C PRO A 165 3.79 5.62 4.60
N ASP A 166 4.14 4.40 4.20
CA ASP A 166 4.53 4.11 2.83
C ASP A 166 3.36 4.29 1.84
N ALA A 167 3.68 4.39 0.56
CA ALA A 167 2.70 4.67 -0.48
C ALA A 167 1.61 3.60 -0.61
N ILE A 168 1.94 2.32 -0.37
CA ILE A 168 0.96 1.22 -0.41
C ILE A 168 -0.05 1.40 0.71
N THR A 169 0.45 1.64 1.92
CA THR A 169 -0.39 1.85 3.11
C THR A 169 -1.31 3.06 2.93
N ILE A 170 -0.81 4.17 2.39
CA ILE A 170 -1.63 5.36 2.10
C ILE A 170 -2.74 5.00 1.11
N GLN A 171 -2.41 4.42 -0.04
CA GLN A 171 -3.39 4.14 -1.08
C GLN A 171 -4.43 3.10 -0.66
N SER A 172 -4.02 2.08 0.11
CA SER A 172 -4.95 1.09 0.66
C SER A 172 -5.91 1.72 1.67
N THR A 173 -5.41 2.63 2.52
CA THR A 173 -6.25 3.35 3.49
C THR A 173 -7.25 4.24 2.80
N LEU A 174 -6.82 4.99 1.77
CA LEU A 174 -7.72 5.83 0.97
C LEU A 174 -8.78 4.99 0.24
N ALA A 175 -8.40 3.82 -0.28
CA ALA A 175 -9.37 2.91 -0.90
C ALA A 175 -10.40 2.40 0.11
N ASP A 176 -9.97 2.13 1.35
CA ASP A 176 -10.88 1.74 2.43
C ASP A 176 -11.87 2.86 2.77
N TRP A 177 -11.40 4.10 2.80
CA TRP A 177 -12.24 5.26 3.10
C TRP A 177 -13.20 5.61 1.95
N ARG A 178 -12.78 5.40 0.70
CA ARG A 178 -13.67 5.57 -0.46
C ARG A 178 -14.86 4.60 -0.41
N ASP A 179 -14.63 3.39 0.08
CA ASP A 179 -15.60 2.31 0.09
C ASP A 179 -16.50 2.30 1.36
N LEU A 180 -16.34 3.31 2.25
CA LEU A 180 -17.20 3.55 3.42
C LEU A 180 -18.39 4.45 3.07
#